data_821e5937d72110c198b5d79aeef5c3e9
#
_entry.id   821e5937d72110c198b5d79aeef5c3e9
#
_cell.length_a   1.000
_cell.length_b   1.000
_cell.length_c   1.000
_cell.angle_alpha   90.00
_cell.angle_beta   90.00
_cell.angle_gamma   90.00
#
_symmetry.space_group_name_H-M   'P 1'
#
loop_
_entity.id
_entity.type
_entity.pdbx_description
1 polymer ?
#
loop_
_entity_poly.entity_id
_entity_poly.type
_entity_poly.pdbx_seq_one_letter_code
_entity_poly.pdbx_strand_id
1 'polypeptide(L)'
;QYSSLEDAFLKRAESMAGESAAGQAAVGQAKVGQAATGQATVGQAAAGEFDGRQRLQAFHERVFAVDWSPARTRKHVPSPDRGSRCKRLNMFLRWMVRRDSLGVDFGLWQRISPASLMMPVDVHVERVALQWGLLTGKERGWHAVEALTAQMRLLDPEDPVRFDYGLFSLGVEQKAIQLHPTKSPDRR
;
A
#
# COMPACT_ATOMS: atom_id res chain seq x y z
N GLN A 1 9.23 -24.38 3.52
CA GLN A 1 10.51 -23.76 3.17
C GLN A 1 10.29 -22.80 2.01
N TYR A 2 10.72 -21.55 2.14
CA TYR A 2 10.54 -20.50 1.12
C TYR A 2 11.79 -20.47 0.24
N SER A 3 11.60 -20.43 -1.09
CA SER A 3 12.70 -20.36 -2.07
C SER A 3 13.24 -18.94 -2.23
N SER A 4 12.43 -17.92 -1.91
CA SER A 4 12.83 -16.51 -1.96
C SER A 4 12.10 -15.67 -0.93
N LEU A 5 12.58 -14.44 -0.69
CA LEU A 5 11.89 -13.48 0.17
C LEU A 5 10.56 -13.03 -0.45
N GLU A 6 10.46 -12.97 -1.79
CA GLU A 6 9.21 -12.69 -2.49
C GLU A 6 8.14 -13.75 -2.16
N ASP A 7 8.52 -15.04 -2.10
CA ASP A 7 7.61 -16.10 -1.69
C ASP A 7 7.05 -15.89 -0.27
N ALA A 8 7.83 -15.29 0.62
CA ALA A 8 7.36 -15.00 1.97
C ALA A 8 6.21 -13.98 2.00
N PHE A 9 6.08 -13.13 1.00
CA PHE A 9 4.95 -12.22 0.84
C PHE A 9 3.77 -12.84 0.08
N LEU A 10 3.97 -13.92 -0.67
CA LEU A 10 2.97 -14.50 -1.58
C LEU A 10 2.27 -15.74 -1.03
N LYS A 11 2.99 -16.71 -0.45
CA LYS A 11 2.47 -18.09 -0.21
C LYS A 11 1.24 -18.22 0.70
N ARG A 12 1.11 -17.43 1.75
CA ARG A 12 -0.08 -17.54 2.64
C ARG A 12 -1.35 -17.08 1.96
N ALA A 13 -1.17 -16.21 1.06
CA ALA A 13 -2.20 -15.67 0.24
C ALA A 13 -2.89 -16.74 -0.61
N GLU A 14 -2.13 -17.62 -1.24
CA GLU A 14 -2.65 -18.74 -2.04
C GLU A 14 -3.46 -19.71 -1.17
N SER A 15 -3.06 -19.95 0.09
CA SER A 15 -3.77 -20.79 1.06
C SER A 15 -5.15 -20.22 1.44
N MET A 16 -5.24 -18.92 1.70
CA MET A 16 -6.52 -18.29 2.08
C MET A 16 -7.50 -18.19 0.92
N ALA A 17 -7.02 -18.03 -0.32
CA ALA A 17 -7.86 -18.06 -1.50
C ALA A 17 -8.47 -19.45 -1.75
N GLY A 18 -7.74 -20.51 -1.43
CA GLY A 18 -8.22 -21.90 -1.53
C GLY A 18 -9.32 -22.23 -0.52
N GLU A 19 -9.22 -21.75 0.70
CA GLU A 19 -10.24 -21.98 1.74
C GLU A 19 -11.53 -21.18 1.50
N SER A 20 -11.43 -19.96 0.96
CA SER A 20 -12.61 -19.17 0.58
C SER A 20 -13.38 -19.76 -0.59
N ALA A 21 -12.68 -20.37 -1.56
CA ALA A 21 -13.32 -21.03 -2.70
C ALA A 21 -14.03 -22.34 -2.34
N ALA A 22 -13.53 -23.07 -1.35
CA ALA A 22 -14.16 -24.32 -0.87
C ALA A 22 -15.44 -24.09 -0.04
N GLY A 23 -15.62 -22.90 0.55
CA GLY A 23 -16.81 -22.56 1.34
C GLY A 23 -18.01 -22.05 0.53
N GLN A 24 -17.89 -21.76 -0.77
CA GLN A 24 -18.95 -21.17 -1.59
C GLN A 24 -19.59 -22.13 -2.62
N ALA A 25 -19.25 -23.42 -2.60
CA ALA A 25 -19.78 -24.42 -3.55
C ALA A 25 -21.13 -25.06 -3.15
N ALA A 26 -21.90 -24.45 -2.24
CA ALA A 26 -23.21 -24.98 -1.88
C ALA A 26 -24.21 -23.85 -1.63
N VAL A 27 -24.77 -23.23 -2.66
CA VAL A 27 -26.18 -22.79 -2.73
C VAL A 27 -26.54 -22.37 -4.17
N GLY A 28 -27.35 -23.16 -4.83
CA GLY A 28 -28.58 -22.85 -5.58
C GLY A 28 -28.53 -21.94 -6.79
N GLN A 29 -28.79 -22.58 -7.94
CA GLN A 29 -29.30 -22.00 -9.20
C GLN A 29 -30.61 -21.22 -8.97
N ALA A 30 -30.75 -20.02 -9.60
CA ALA A 30 -32.01 -19.58 -10.25
C ALA A 30 -31.86 -18.28 -11.07
N LYS A 31 -32.11 -18.40 -12.37
CA LYS A 31 -32.81 -17.56 -13.36
C LYS A 31 -32.58 -16.04 -13.53
N VAL A 32 -32.02 -15.74 -14.70
CA VAL A 32 -32.44 -14.83 -15.81
C VAL A 32 -33.42 -13.68 -15.51
N GLY A 33 -33.02 -12.45 -15.90
CA GLY A 33 -33.92 -11.32 -16.18
C GLY A 33 -33.17 -10.02 -16.51
N GLN A 34 -33.39 -9.51 -17.70
CA GLN A 34 -32.83 -8.33 -18.36
C GLN A 34 -32.97 -7.00 -17.60
N ALA A 35 -32.02 -6.08 -17.72
CA ALA A 35 -32.16 -4.80 -18.46
C ALA A 35 -30.95 -3.88 -18.20
N ALA A 36 -30.53 -3.27 -19.30
CA ALA A 36 -29.43 -2.32 -19.38
C ALA A 36 -29.75 -0.97 -18.73
N THR A 37 -28.81 -0.42 -17.98
CA THR A 37 -28.56 1.04 -17.94
C THR A 37 -27.11 1.23 -17.45
N GLY A 38 -26.34 1.99 -18.23
CA GLY A 38 -24.93 2.19 -18.03
C GLY A 38 -24.61 2.96 -16.74
N GLN A 39 -23.83 2.34 -15.91
CA GLN A 39 -22.98 2.99 -14.93
C GLN A 39 -21.59 2.43 -15.11
N ALA A 40 -20.61 3.33 -15.25
CA ALA A 40 -19.21 2.98 -15.37
C ALA A 40 -18.82 2.14 -14.15
N THR A 41 -18.67 0.85 -14.35
CA THR A 41 -18.08 -0.06 -13.36
C THR A 41 -16.62 0.32 -13.21
N VAL A 42 -16.28 0.88 -12.07
CA VAL A 42 -14.90 0.91 -11.54
C VAL A 42 -14.35 -0.50 -11.70
N GLY A 43 -13.27 -0.62 -12.48
CA GLY A 43 -12.70 -1.91 -12.86
C GLY A 43 -12.55 -2.83 -11.65
N GLN A 44 -13.24 -3.96 -11.69
CA GLN A 44 -13.00 -5.06 -10.78
C GLN A 44 -11.56 -5.52 -11.01
N ALA A 45 -10.69 -5.29 -10.01
CA ALA A 45 -9.40 -5.94 -9.94
C ALA A 45 -9.60 -7.45 -10.14
N ALA A 46 -8.81 -8.04 -11.03
CA ALA A 46 -8.88 -9.46 -11.34
C ALA A 46 -8.87 -10.28 -10.06
N ALA A 47 -9.80 -11.22 -9.93
CA ALA A 47 -9.90 -12.13 -8.79
C ALA A 47 -8.56 -12.87 -8.61
N GLY A 48 -7.79 -12.52 -7.57
CA GLY A 48 -6.49 -13.10 -7.26
C GLY A 48 -5.41 -12.10 -6.85
N GLU A 49 -5.63 -10.80 -7.01
CA GLU A 49 -4.63 -9.80 -6.66
C GLU A 49 -4.74 -9.41 -5.17
N PHE A 50 -3.68 -9.72 -4.45
CA PHE A 50 -3.59 -9.49 -3.00
C PHE A 50 -3.68 -8.02 -2.63
N ASP A 51 -4.57 -7.70 -1.71
CA ASP A 51 -4.55 -6.47 -0.94
C ASP A 51 -3.19 -6.34 -0.23
N GLY A 52 -2.53 -5.19 -0.39
CA GLY A 52 -1.25 -4.90 0.24
C GLY A 52 -1.27 -5.06 1.77
N ARG A 53 -2.43 -4.87 2.43
CA ARG A 53 -2.63 -5.14 3.85
C ARG A 53 -2.43 -6.61 4.19
N GLN A 54 -3.11 -7.50 3.47
CA GLN A 54 -3.04 -8.95 3.69
C GLN A 54 -1.61 -9.46 3.50
N ARG A 55 -0.92 -8.95 2.50
CA ARG A 55 0.47 -9.28 2.20
C ARG A 55 1.42 -8.91 3.34
N LEU A 56 1.31 -7.70 3.86
CA LEU A 56 2.12 -7.24 4.98
C LEU A 56 1.78 -7.96 6.29
N GLN A 57 0.51 -8.24 6.51
CA GLN A 57 0.06 -9.00 7.67
C GLN A 57 0.58 -10.44 7.63
N ALA A 58 0.48 -11.11 6.50
CA ALA A 58 1.02 -12.45 6.29
C ALA A 58 2.55 -12.50 6.50
N PHE A 59 3.27 -11.49 6.03
CA PHE A 59 4.70 -11.38 6.29
C PHE A 59 5.01 -11.22 7.79
N HIS A 60 4.29 -10.33 8.49
CA HIS A 60 4.44 -10.15 9.93
C HIS A 60 4.24 -11.47 10.69
N GLU A 61 3.17 -12.18 10.42
CA GLU A 61 2.85 -13.44 11.09
C GLU A 61 3.92 -14.51 10.84
N ARG A 62 4.44 -14.59 9.62
CA ARG A 62 5.52 -15.54 9.29
C ARG A 62 6.82 -15.26 10.04
N VAL A 63 7.20 -13.98 10.14
CA VAL A 63 8.40 -13.61 10.91
C VAL A 63 8.28 -14.03 12.37
N PHE A 64 7.07 -14.02 12.92
CA PHE A 64 6.83 -14.36 14.34
C PHE A 64 6.24 -15.76 14.57
N ALA A 65 6.08 -16.56 13.53
CA ALA A 65 5.71 -17.97 13.64
C ALA A 65 6.88 -18.88 14.04
N VAL A 66 8.13 -18.34 14.05
CA VAL A 66 9.32 -19.10 14.43
C VAL A 66 9.58 -18.97 15.93
N ASP A 67 9.80 -20.10 16.62
CA ASP A 67 9.91 -20.18 18.09
C ASP A 67 11.02 -19.35 18.68
N TRP A 68 12.11 -19.12 17.94
CA TRP A 68 13.27 -18.32 18.39
C TRP A 68 13.11 -16.81 18.21
N SER A 69 11.99 -16.33 17.68
CA SER A 69 11.79 -14.90 17.42
C SER A 69 11.66 -14.11 18.73
N PRO A 70 12.65 -13.27 19.13
CA PRO A 70 12.57 -12.52 20.37
C PRO A 70 11.40 -11.53 20.37
N ALA A 71 10.67 -11.43 21.48
CA ALA A 71 9.52 -10.51 21.60
C ALA A 71 9.89 -9.06 21.29
N ARG A 72 11.13 -8.64 21.59
CA ARG A 72 11.65 -7.29 21.28
C ARG A 72 11.72 -6.95 19.81
N THR A 73 11.79 -7.96 18.90
CA THR A 73 11.83 -7.74 17.44
C THR A 73 10.49 -7.33 16.86
N ARG A 74 9.39 -7.55 17.59
CA ARG A 74 8.03 -7.19 17.13
C ARG A 74 7.88 -5.72 16.77
N LYS A 75 8.61 -4.82 17.44
CA LYS A 75 8.61 -3.38 17.13
C LYS A 75 9.28 -3.02 15.81
N HIS A 76 10.11 -3.93 15.25
CA HIS A 76 10.84 -3.69 14.00
C HIS A 76 10.10 -4.20 12.77
N VAL A 77 9.18 -5.15 12.94
CA VAL A 77 8.31 -5.66 11.87
C VAL A 77 6.87 -5.26 12.19
N PRO A 78 6.43 -4.09 11.70
CA PRO A 78 5.10 -3.57 12.00
C PRO A 78 4.01 -4.39 11.33
N SER A 79 2.78 -4.33 11.89
CA SER A 79 1.60 -5.02 11.39
C SER A 79 0.50 -4.00 11.07
N PRO A 80 -0.14 -4.10 9.89
CA PRO A 80 -1.32 -3.31 9.55
C PRO A 80 -2.49 -3.54 10.52
N ASP A 81 -2.70 -4.78 10.98
CA ASP A 81 -3.79 -5.13 11.89
C ASP A 81 -3.63 -4.51 13.29
N ARG A 82 -2.41 -4.10 13.63
CA ARG A 82 -2.13 -3.29 14.82
C ARG A 82 -2.20 -1.80 14.57
N GLY A 83 -2.78 -1.39 13.45
CA GLY A 83 -2.95 0.01 13.07
C GLY A 83 -1.66 0.71 12.61
N SER A 84 -0.57 -0.03 12.36
CA SER A 84 0.66 0.58 11.85
C SER A 84 0.53 0.97 10.39
N ARG A 85 1.09 2.12 10.01
CA ARG A 85 1.21 2.53 8.60
C ARG A 85 2.21 1.68 7.80
N CYS A 86 3.00 0.87 8.44
CA CYS A 86 4.01 -0.01 7.83
C CYS A 86 4.92 0.68 6.80
N LYS A 87 5.23 1.97 6.99
CA LYS A 87 5.95 2.80 6.01
C LYS A 87 7.17 2.11 5.43
N ARG A 88 8.05 1.56 6.30
CA ARG A 88 9.30 0.91 5.85
C ARG A 88 9.06 -0.34 5.02
N LEU A 89 8.02 -1.12 5.32
CA LEU A 89 7.67 -2.30 4.54
C LEU A 89 7.05 -1.90 3.19
N ASN A 90 6.22 -0.87 3.15
CA ASN A 90 5.68 -0.33 1.90
C ASN A 90 6.80 0.25 1.02
N MET A 91 7.78 0.97 1.59
CA MET A 91 8.98 1.42 0.88
C MET A 91 9.79 0.26 0.33
N PHE A 92 10.00 -0.79 1.14
CA PHE A 92 10.73 -1.98 0.70
C PHE A 92 10.02 -2.67 -0.47
N LEU A 93 8.69 -2.88 -0.37
CA LEU A 93 7.91 -3.46 -1.46
C LEU A 93 7.99 -2.59 -2.72
N ARG A 94 7.90 -1.28 -2.58
CA ARG A 94 8.08 -0.36 -3.69
C ARG A 94 9.41 -0.59 -4.41
N TRP A 95 10.53 -0.58 -3.69
CA TRP A 95 11.86 -0.79 -4.29
C TRP A 95 12.00 -2.14 -4.97
N MET A 96 11.42 -3.19 -4.40
CA MET A 96 11.56 -4.53 -4.94
C MET A 96 10.68 -4.78 -6.16
N VAL A 97 9.51 -4.15 -6.24
CA VAL A 97 8.48 -4.42 -7.26
C VAL A 97 8.55 -3.42 -8.42
N ARG A 98 8.62 -2.10 -8.11
CA ARG A 98 8.68 -1.08 -9.15
C ARG A 98 10.03 -1.06 -9.83
N ARG A 99 10.00 -0.69 -11.11
CA ARG A 99 11.21 -0.42 -11.90
C ARG A 99 11.13 0.99 -12.44
N ASP A 100 12.20 1.77 -12.28
CA ASP A 100 12.33 3.07 -12.90
C ASP A 100 13.65 3.17 -13.71
N SER A 101 13.74 4.20 -14.53
CA SER A 101 14.94 4.48 -15.32
C SER A 101 16.03 5.24 -14.55
N LEU A 102 15.72 5.69 -13.32
CA LEU A 102 16.61 6.49 -12.48
C LEU A 102 17.39 5.64 -11.48
N GLY A 103 17.07 4.34 -11.36
CA GLY A 103 17.73 3.40 -10.46
C GLY A 103 17.33 3.57 -8.98
N VAL A 104 16.21 4.22 -8.71
CA VAL A 104 15.66 4.36 -7.36
C VAL A 104 14.93 3.09 -6.95
N ASP A 105 14.14 2.52 -7.87
CA ASP A 105 13.36 1.30 -7.71
C ASP A 105 14.04 0.16 -8.49
N PHE A 106 14.29 -0.98 -7.84
CA PHE A 106 15.13 -2.06 -8.41
C PHE A 106 14.36 -3.00 -9.34
N GLY A 107 13.05 -3.20 -9.11
CA GLY A 107 12.20 -4.07 -9.93
C GLY A 107 12.66 -5.52 -9.99
N LEU A 108 13.15 -6.06 -8.88
CA LEU A 108 13.65 -7.43 -8.78
C LEU A 108 12.52 -8.46 -8.68
N TRP A 109 11.37 -8.06 -8.17
CA TRP A 109 10.20 -8.92 -7.99
C TRP A 109 9.20 -8.69 -9.09
N GLN A 110 8.84 -9.77 -9.78
CA GLN A 110 7.98 -9.71 -10.97
C GLN A 110 6.61 -10.34 -10.77
N ARG A 111 6.41 -11.07 -9.66
CA ARG A 111 5.15 -11.77 -9.34
C ARG A 111 4.16 -10.89 -8.59
N ILE A 112 4.58 -9.71 -8.18
CA ILE A 112 3.77 -8.69 -7.51
C ILE A 112 3.57 -7.53 -8.48
N SER A 113 2.31 -7.20 -8.77
CA SER A 113 2.00 -6.05 -9.61
C SER A 113 2.22 -4.74 -8.86
N PRO A 114 2.78 -3.67 -9.49
CA PRO A 114 2.83 -2.33 -8.92
C PRO A 114 1.46 -1.79 -8.52
N ALA A 115 0.38 -2.17 -9.23
CA ALA A 115 -1.01 -1.80 -8.92
C ALA A 115 -1.45 -2.22 -7.51
N SER A 116 -0.85 -3.31 -6.97
CA SER A 116 -1.16 -3.84 -5.64
C SER A 116 -0.39 -3.17 -4.49
N LEU A 117 0.54 -2.28 -4.82
CA LEU A 117 1.35 -1.58 -3.81
C LEU A 117 0.52 -0.53 -3.06
N MET A 118 0.98 -0.23 -1.84
CA MET A 118 0.36 0.74 -0.94
C MET A 118 1.29 1.92 -0.71
N MET A 119 0.71 3.12 -0.63
CA MET A 119 1.46 4.36 -0.41
C MET A 119 2.26 4.33 0.89
N PRO A 120 3.56 4.63 0.87
CA PRO A 120 4.38 4.75 2.07
C PRO A 120 4.10 6.06 2.80
N VAL A 121 3.10 6.09 3.66
CA VAL A 121 2.69 7.33 4.36
C VAL A 121 3.59 7.63 5.54
N ASP A 122 4.32 8.72 5.47
CA ASP A 122 5.05 9.34 6.58
C ASP A 122 4.52 10.75 6.90
N VAL A 123 5.20 11.46 7.79
CA VAL A 123 4.79 12.80 8.22
C VAL A 123 4.88 13.85 7.10
N HIS A 124 5.76 13.68 6.12
CA HIS A 124 5.93 14.59 4.99
C HIS A 124 4.81 14.37 3.97
N VAL A 125 4.62 13.11 3.57
CA VAL A 125 3.54 12.68 2.66
C VAL A 125 2.18 13.03 3.26
N GLU A 126 1.93 12.73 4.55
CA GLU A 126 0.68 13.05 5.23
C GLU A 126 0.38 14.57 5.21
N ARG A 127 1.39 15.41 5.47
CA ARG A 127 1.22 16.86 5.46
C ARG A 127 0.73 17.36 4.11
N VAL A 128 1.38 16.94 3.02
CA VAL A 128 0.98 17.32 1.67
C VAL A 128 -0.40 16.76 1.32
N ALA A 129 -0.66 15.50 1.67
CA ALA A 129 -1.95 14.86 1.43
C ALA A 129 -3.10 15.58 2.14
N LEU A 130 -2.90 16.03 3.37
CA LEU A 130 -3.88 16.86 4.10
C LEU A 130 -4.07 18.24 3.46
N GLN A 131 -2.99 18.88 3.08
CA GLN A 131 -3.04 20.21 2.46
C GLN A 131 -3.79 20.19 1.11
N TRP A 132 -3.65 19.11 0.36
CA TRP A 132 -4.29 18.95 -0.95
C TRP A 132 -5.67 18.29 -0.88
N GLY A 133 -6.17 17.99 0.31
CA GLY A 133 -7.46 17.33 0.51
C GLY A 133 -7.52 15.88 0.07
N LEU A 134 -6.35 15.23 -0.13
CA LEU A 134 -6.24 13.79 -0.41
C LEU A 134 -6.52 12.93 0.83
N LEU A 135 -6.33 13.51 2.01
CA LEU A 135 -6.73 12.98 3.30
C LEU A 135 -7.56 14.01 4.05
N THR A 136 -8.49 13.57 4.88
CA THR A 136 -9.38 14.46 5.67
C THR A 136 -8.81 14.75 7.07
N GLY A 137 -7.76 14.03 7.49
CA GLY A 137 -7.21 14.10 8.84
C GLY A 137 -7.96 13.27 9.88
N LYS A 138 -9.00 12.55 9.48
CA LYS A 138 -9.73 11.59 10.33
C LYS A 138 -9.10 10.21 10.28
N GLU A 139 -8.47 9.88 9.18
CA GLU A 139 -7.80 8.62 8.93
C GLU A 139 -6.58 8.47 9.84
N ARG A 140 -6.45 7.33 10.50
CA ARG A 140 -5.34 7.00 11.40
C ARG A 140 -4.70 5.69 11.01
N GLY A 141 -3.40 5.57 11.29
CA GLY A 141 -2.67 4.33 11.11
C GLY A 141 -2.77 3.78 9.69
N TRP A 142 -3.18 2.52 9.56
CA TRP A 142 -3.32 1.86 8.26
C TRP A 142 -4.43 2.46 7.40
N HIS A 143 -5.52 2.97 7.99
CA HIS A 143 -6.59 3.60 7.22
C HIS A 143 -6.12 4.83 6.43
N ALA A 144 -5.13 5.58 6.92
CA ALA A 144 -4.53 6.66 6.15
C ALA A 144 -3.77 6.15 4.91
N VAL A 145 -3.15 4.97 5.02
CA VAL A 145 -2.49 4.31 3.89
C VAL A 145 -3.51 3.88 2.83
N GLU A 146 -4.59 3.24 3.26
CA GLU A 146 -5.68 2.81 2.37
C GLU A 146 -6.33 4.01 1.67
N ALA A 147 -6.70 5.04 2.42
CA ALA A 147 -7.35 6.23 1.88
C ALA A 147 -6.47 6.95 0.85
N LEU A 148 -5.19 7.20 1.17
CA LEU A 148 -4.28 7.85 0.24
C LEU A 148 -4.03 6.99 -1.01
N THR A 149 -3.84 5.67 -0.83
CA THR A 149 -3.65 4.76 -1.96
C THR A 149 -4.86 4.75 -2.88
N ALA A 150 -6.07 4.78 -2.34
CA ALA A 150 -7.30 4.88 -3.14
C ALA A 150 -7.33 6.15 -3.99
N GLN A 151 -6.93 7.31 -3.44
CA GLN A 151 -6.82 8.56 -4.21
C GLN A 151 -5.77 8.46 -5.33
N MET A 152 -4.63 7.86 -5.05
CA MET A 152 -3.57 7.68 -6.06
C MET A 152 -3.99 6.72 -7.17
N ARG A 153 -4.77 5.67 -6.86
CA ARG A 153 -5.34 4.75 -7.85
C ARG A 153 -6.33 5.41 -8.82
N LEU A 154 -6.99 6.49 -8.41
CA LEU A 154 -7.84 7.27 -9.33
C LEU A 154 -6.99 7.99 -10.40
N LEU A 155 -5.74 8.32 -10.08
CA LEU A 155 -4.82 8.99 -11.00
C LEU A 155 -4.04 7.99 -11.86
N ASP A 156 -3.57 6.90 -11.25
CA ASP A 156 -2.85 5.83 -11.93
C ASP A 156 -3.19 4.48 -11.25
N PRO A 157 -4.13 3.71 -11.81
CA PRO A 157 -4.53 2.42 -11.25
C PRO A 157 -3.44 1.35 -11.36
N GLU A 158 -2.53 1.47 -12.35
CA GLU A 158 -1.47 0.49 -12.60
C GLU A 158 -0.25 0.71 -11.70
N ASP A 159 -0.02 1.95 -11.23
CA ASP A 159 1.13 2.29 -10.39
C ASP A 159 0.83 3.45 -9.42
N PRO A 160 -0.04 3.23 -8.42
CA PRO A 160 -0.45 4.29 -7.48
C PRO A 160 0.72 4.85 -6.66
N VAL A 161 1.79 4.09 -6.45
CA VAL A 161 2.93 4.52 -5.61
C VAL A 161 3.97 5.34 -6.38
N ARG A 162 3.81 5.55 -7.68
CA ARG A 162 4.69 6.43 -8.46
C ARG A 162 4.72 7.87 -7.94
N PHE A 163 3.65 8.32 -7.31
CA PHE A 163 3.52 9.68 -6.78
C PHE A 163 4.21 9.91 -5.43
N ASP A 164 4.67 8.84 -4.76
CA ASP A 164 5.25 8.90 -3.43
C ASP A 164 6.43 9.87 -3.34
N TYR A 165 7.36 9.79 -4.30
CA TYR A 165 8.55 10.64 -4.29
C TYR A 165 8.22 12.12 -4.44
N GLY A 166 7.23 12.45 -5.28
CA GLY A 166 6.75 13.82 -5.45
C GLY A 166 6.12 14.38 -4.17
N LEU A 167 5.22 13.62 -3.54
CA LEU A 167 4.58 14.01 -2.29
C LEU A 167 5.60 14.15 -1.15
N PHE A 168 6.55 13.22 -1.05
CA PHE A 168 7.61 13.27 -0.05
C PHE A 168 8.50 14.52 -0.23
N SER A 169 8.99 14.78 -1.44
CA SER A 169 9.88 15.92 -1.75
C SER A 169 9.20 17.24 -1.44
N LEU A 170 7.96 17.43 -1.86
CA LEU A 170 7.16 18.61 -1.53
C LEU A 170 6.99 18.80 -0.02
N GLY A 171 6.75 17.71 0.71
CA GLY A 171 6.60 17.77 2.17
C GLY A 171 7.90 18.11 2.90
N VAL A 172 9.05 17.68 2.37
CA VAL A 172 10.37 18.07 2.91
C VAL A 172 10.66 19.53 2.64
N GLU A 173 10.44 19.99 1.41
CA GLU A 173 10.66 21.38 1.00
C GLU A 173 9.80 22.37 1.80
N GLN A 174 8.53 22.09 1.97
CA GLN A 174 7.62 22.91 2.79
C GLN A 174 8.10 23.02 4.24
N LYS A 175 8.62 21.93 4.82
CA LYS A 175 9.21 21.97 6.16
C LYS A 175 10.44 22.86 6.21
N ALA A 176 11.31 22.80 5.20
CA ALA A 176 12.49 23.64 5.12
C ALA A 176 12.15 25.13 5.08
N ILE A 177 11.14 25.51 4.28
CA ILE A 177 10.65 26.90 4.18
C ILE A 177 10.08 27.38 5.53
N GLN A 178 9.35 26.55 6.27
CA GLN A 178 8.82 26.88 7.59
C GLN A 178 9.89 27.08 8.65
N LEU A 179 10.99 26.32 8.58
CA LEU A 179 12.11 26.41 9.52
C LEU A 179 13.03 27.61 9.22
N HIS A 180 13.10 28.03 7.97
CA HIS A 180 13.92 29.13 7.49
C HIS A 180 13.05 30.10 6.67
N PRO A 181 12.13 30.88 7.32
CA PRO A 181 11.35 31.87 6.60
C PRO A 181 12.32 32.86 5.97
N THR A 182 12.32 32.95 4.65
CA THR A 182 13.10 33.95 3.91
C THR A 182 12.70 35.34 4.46
N LYS A 183 13.64 36.07 5.09
CA LYS A 183 13.43 37.45 5.42
C LYS A 183 13.00 38.17 4.15
N SER A 184 11.79 38.69 4.14
CA SER A 184 11.33 39.58 3.06
C SER A 184 12.36 40.71 2.90
N PRO A 185 12.87 40.99 1.68
CA PRO A 185 13.72 42.15 1.48
C PRO A 185 12.92 43.37 1.88
N ASP A 186 13.44 44.07 2.90
CA ASP A 186 12.89 45.32 3.40
C ASP A 186 12.63 46.25 2.21
N ARG A 187 11.37 46.60 1.97
CA ARG A 187 11.01 47.70 1.03
C ARG A 187 11.46 48.99 1.68
N ARG A 188 12.58 49.48 1.24
CA ARG A 188 12.93 50.92 1.44
C ARG A 188 12.22 51.76 0.42
#